data_df06ed789b723be6af3ac3d39615261c
#
_entry.id   df06ed789b723be6af3ac3d39615261c
#
_cell.length_a   1.000
_cell.length_b   1.000
_cell.length_c   1.000
_cell.angle_alpha   90.00
_cell.angle_beta   90.00
_cell.angle_gamma   90.00
#
_symmetry.space_group_name_H-M   'P 1'
#
loop_
_entity.id
_entity.type
_entity.pdbx_description
1 polymer ?
#
loop_
_entity_poly.entity_id
_entity_poly.type
_entity_poly.pdbx_seq_one_letter_code
_entity_poly.pdbx_strand_id
1 'polypeptide(L)'
;GVDTGDDNKAASGPIEGKLFSVKADLANAAALARRLSWLGRLAYSLPAAIIWGALVLFAIATYLANGDKVTTSLKQLTAFEAGSLLAFATLFIGVKAVHELGHILAYRTMSLREGLDPGPIRVGIMVFAATPFPFTDVTGAWRIASRWRRAMIGAGGVYFETYTVALLTLAWARFDLGVFEPVILQVAVISGALTLLFNLNPAVKLDGYYILTDLFRQPNLVGRASQAARATAARALGADASKPGRLELAYWVLSYTYRWTSFAGVFWLA
;
A
#
# COMPACT_ATOMS: atom_id res chain seq x y z
N GLY A 1 23.51 41.57 16.04
CA GLY A 1 22.19 41.06 16.01
C GLY A 1 21.95 40.40 14.66
N VAL A 2 22.06 39.05 14.59
CA VAL A 2 21.66 38.26 13.41
C VAL A 2 20.36 37.60 13.82
N ASP A 3 19.32 37.99 13.13
CA ASP A 3 17.95 37.52 13.26
C ASP A 3 17.90 36.07 12.73
N THR A 4 17.75 35.12 13.64
CA THR A 4 17.51 33.71 13.30
C THR A 4 16.04 33.42 13.44
N GLY A 5 15.24 34.03 12.55
CA GLY A 5 13.82 33.87 12.44
C GLY A 5 13.42 32.98 11.25
N ASP A 6 12.92 31.80 11.58
CA ASP A 6 11.79 31.17 10.90
C ASP A 6 11.99 30.61 9.47
N ASP A 7 12.83 29.59 9.32
CA ASP A 7 12.85 28.72 8.12
C ASP A 7 12.23 27.32 8.36
N ASN A 8 11.05 27.27 8.96
CA ASN A 8 10.32 26.00 9.15
C ASN A 8 8.93 26.01 8.51
N LYS A 9 8.79 26.63 7.32
CA LYS A 9 7.65 26.39 6.42
C LYS A 9 8.07 25.41 5.34
N ALA A 10 8.04 24.12 5.68
CA ALA A 10 8.06 23.06 4.67
C ALA A 10 6.94 23.34 3.66
N ALA A 11 7.34 23.58 2.41
CA ALA A 11 6.49 23.91 1.29
C ALA A 11 5.33 22.92 1.17
N SER A 12 4.13 23.37 1.54
CA SER A 12 2.89 22.72 1.15
C SER A 12 2.75 22.87 -0.36
N GLY A 13 2.99 21.81 -1.10
CA GLY A 13 2.73 21.75 -2.54
C GLY A 13 1.25 21.99 -2.84
N PRO A 14 0.91 22.33 -4.10
CA PRO A 14 -0.41 22.78 -4.49
C PRO A 14 -1.50 21.75 -4.21
N ILE A 15 -2.69 22.25 -3.94
CA ILE A 15 -3.93 21.63 -3.46
C ILE A 15 -4.53 20.57 -4.45
N GLU A 16 -3.76 19.96 -5.32
CA GLU A 16 -4.21 18.92 -6.25
C GLU A 16 -4.32 17.55 -5.55
N GLY A 17 -5.30 17.36 -4.72
CA GLY A 17 -5.58 16.09 -4.04
C GLY A 17 -6.16 16.22 -2.64
N LYS A 18 -6.25 17.42 -2.10
CA LYS A 18 -6.80 17.64 -0.74
C LYS A 18 -8.32 17.56 -0.62
N LEU A 19 -9.06 17.52 -1.73
CA LEU A 19 -10.53 17.52 -1.68
C LEU A 19 -11.11 16.18 -1.20
N PHE A 20 -10.33 15.09 -1.29
CA PHE A 20 -10.82 13.73 -0.99
C PHE A 20 -9.97 12.98 0.06
N SER A 21 -8.95 13.60 0.66
CA SER A 21 -8.17 12.95 1.70
C SER A 21 -7.80 13.89 2.84
N VAL A 22 -8.16 13.50 4.06
CA VAL A 22 -7.78 14.16 5.31
C VAL A 22 -6.89 13.19 6.08
N LYS A 23 -5.71 13.66 6.53
CA LYS A 23 -4.78 12.88 7.35
C LYS A 23 -4.79 13.39 8.78
N ALA A 24 -4.85 12.49 9.74
CA ALA A 24 -4.68 12.77 11.15
C ALA A 24 -3.54 11.92 11.72
N ASP A 25 -2.47 12.57 12.15
CA ASP A 25 -1.37 11.90 12.85
C ASP A 25 -1.84 11.54 14.26
N LEU A 26 -1.76 10.25 14.63
CA LEU A 26 -2.23 9.76 15.93
C LEU A 26 -1.08 9.49 16.90
N ALA A 27 0.06 9.00 16.41
CA ALA A 27 1.16 8.57 17.27
C ALA A 27 2.51 8.56 16.55
N ASN A 28 3.57 8.44 17.36
CA ASN A 28 4.93 8.16 16.89
C ASN A 28 5.30 6.70 17.20
N ALA A 29 5.42 5.90 16.15
CA ALA A 29 5.72 4.48 16.23
C ALA A 29 7.23 4.17 16.43
N ALA A 30 8.10 5.17 16.60
CA ALA A 30 9.54 4.93 16.74
C ALA A 30 9.89 4.03 17.95
N ALA A 31 9.15 4.14 19.06
CA ALA A 31 9.35 3.26 20.22
C ALA A 31 8.96 1.80 19.91
N LEU A 32 7.82 1.60 19.25
CA LEU A 32 7.37 0.28 18.76
C LEU A 32 8.39 -0.31 17.79
N ALA A 33 8.84 0.48 16.83
CA ALA A 33 9.86 0.08 15.86
C ALA A 33 11.17 -0.35 16.53
N ARG A 34 11.60 0.34 17.61
CA ARG A 34 12.76 -0.05 18.40
C ARG A 34 12.56 -1.40 19.10
N ARG A 35 11.42 -1.58 19.77
CA ARG A 35 11.09 -2.82 20.48
C ARG A 35 11.02 -4.02 19.53
N LEU A 36 10.46 -3.82 18.34
CA LEU A 36 10.28 -4.87 17.34
C LEU A 36 11.41 -4.93 16.30
N SER A 37 12.56 -4.26 16.52
CA SER A 37 13.66 -4.25 15.55
C SER A 37 14.27 -5.64 15.30
N TRP A 38 14.18 -6.57 16.25
CA TRP A 38 14.56 -7.97 16.07
C TRP A 38 13.66 -8.67 15.03
N LEU A 39 12.34 -8.42 15.09
CA LEU A 39 11.38 -8.95 14.12
C LEU A 39 11.64 -8.39 12.71
N GLY A 40 11.94 -7.09 12.59
CA GLY A 40 12.31 -6.49 11.30
C GLY A 40 13.58 -7.13 10.71
N ARG A 41 14.60 -7.37 11.53
CA ARG A 41 15.82 -8.06 11.07
C ARG A 41 15.54 -9.48 10.60
N LEU A 42 14.70 -10.21 11.32
CA LEU A 42 14.29 -11.56 10.97
C LEU A 42 13.47 -11.57 9.70
N ALA A 43 12.39 -10.77 9.63
CA ALA A 43 11.46 -10.72 8.51
C ALA A 43 12.12 -10.35 7.18
N TYR A 44 13.08 -9.42 7.20
CA TYR A 44 13.83 -9.00 6.01
C TYR A 44 15.16 -9.76 5.83
N SER A 45 15.22 -11.02 6.30
CA SER A 45 16.29 -11.97 6.02
C SER A 45 15.93 -12.86 4.81
N LEU A 46 16.97 -13.44 4.18
CA LEU A 46 16.76 -14.37 3.07
C LEU A 46 15.93 -15.61 3.44
N PRO A 47 16.18 -16.28 4.59
CA PRO A 47 15.35 -17.40 5.02
C PRO A 47 13.87 -17.03 5.18
N ALA A 48 13.58 -15.87 5.80
CA ALA A 48 12.20 -15.41 5.95
C ALA A 48 11.53 -15.11 4.61
N ALA A 49 12.25 -14.55 3.64
CA ALA A 49 11.74 -14.32 2.29
C ALA A 49 11.41 -15.64 1.55
N ILE A 50 12.24 -16.68 1.73
CA ILE A 50 11.98 -18.02 1.16
C ILE A 50 10.72 -18.63 1.80
N ILE A 51 10.62 -18.59 3.13
CA ILE A 51 9.44 -19.08 3.87
C ILE A 51 8.19 -18.33 3.43
N TRP A 52 8.26 -17.00 3.31
CA TRP A 52 7.16 -16.18 2.81
C TRP A 52 6.71 -16.62 1.41
N GLY A 53 7.65 -16.77 0.46
CA GLY A 53 7.35 -17.20 -0.89
C GLY A 53 6.68 -18.57 -0.92
N ALA A 54 7.19 -19.52 -0.14
CA ALA A 54 6.61 -20.87 -0.03
C ALA A 54 5.19 -20.82 0.56
N LEU A 55 4.96 -20.03 1.62
CA LEU A 55 3.63 -19.88 2.23
C LEU A 55 2.63 -19.23 1.26
N VAL A 56 3.03 -18.19 0.54
CA VAL A 56 2.16 -17.53 -0.45
C VAL A 56 1.80 -18.49 -1.59
N LEU A 57 2.78 -19.23 -2.13
CA LEU A 57 2.53 -20.22 -3.18
C LEU A 57 1.61 -21.34 -2.68
N PHE A 58 1.80 -21.81 -1.46
CA PHE A 58 0.95 -22.82 -0.86
C PHE A 58 -0.47 -22.30 -0.62
N ALA A 59 -0.63 -21.06 -0.18
CA ALA A 59 -1.94 -20.41 -0.04
C ALA A 59 -2.67 -20.28 -1.39
N ILE A 60 -1.96 -19.88 -2.45
CA ILE A 60 -2.51 -19.84 -3.82
C ILE A 60 -2.98 -21.22 -4.26
N ALA A 61 -2.14 -22.25 -4.07
CA ALA A 61 -2.52 -23.62 -4.39
C ALA A 61 -3.76 -24.09 -3.60
N THR A 62 -3.87 -23.68 -2.33
CA THR A 62 -5.03 -23.97 -1.48
C THR A 62 -6.30 -23.31 -2.02
N TYR A 63 -6.24 -22.04 -2.47
CA TYR A 63 -7.38 -21.37 -3.11
C TYR A 63 -7.80 -22.09 -4.39
N LEU A 64 -6.86 -22.46 -5.24
CA LEU A 64 -7.14 -23.15 -6.49
C LEU A 64 -7.77 -24.53 -6.25
N ALA A 65 -7.32 -25.25 -5.23
CA ALA A 65 -7.86 -26.56 -4.86
C ALA A 65 -9.26 -26.50 -4.22
N ASN A 66 -9.67 -25.34 -3.68
CA ASN A 66 -10.95 -25.17 -2.97
C ASN A 66 -11.84 -24.10 -3.63
N GLY A 67 -11.78 -23.94 -4.95
CA GLY A 67 -12.45 -22.87 -5.69
C GLY A 67 -13.97 -22.79 -5.45
N ASP A 68 -14.65 -23.93 -5.31
CA ASP A 68 -16.10 -23.98 -5.03
C ASP A 68 -16.44 -23.42 -3.65
N LYS A 69 -15.64 -23.75 -2.62
CA LYS A 69 -15.82 -23.21 -1.27
C LYS A 69 -15.56 -21.71 -1.25
N VAL A 70 -14.51 -21.26 -1.94
CA VAL A 70 -14.18 -19.82 -2.07
C VAL A 70 -15.35 -19.08 -2.73
N THR A 71 -15.86 -19.57 -3.84
CA THR A 71 -16.98 -18.97 -4.57
C THR A 71 -18.23 -18.90 -3.71
N THR A 72 -18.56 -19.97 -2.98
CA THR A 72 -19.70 -20.02 -2.08
C THR A 72 -19.58 -18.99 -0.95
N SER A 73 -18.43 -18.91 -0.29
CA SER A 73 -18.19 -17.93 0.78
C SER A 73 -18.25 -16.48 0.28
N LEU A 74 -17.78 -16.22 -0.94
CA LEU A 74 -17.88 -14.88 -1.53
C LEU A 74 -19.33 -14.48 -1.86
N LYS A 75 -20.18 -15.42 -2.27
CA LYS A 75 -21.62 -15.16 -2.48
C LYS A 75 -22.35 -14.80 -1.17
N GLN A 76 -21.85 -15.25 -0.04
CA GLN A 76 -22.40 -14.91 1.28
C GLN A 76 -22.03 -13.50 1.76
N LEU A 77 -21.13 -12.77 1.07
CA LEU A 77 -20.78 -11.39 1.41
C LEU A 77 -21.96 -10.41 1.42
N THR A 78 -23.01 -10.72 0.68
CA THR A 78 -24.23 -9.89 0.61
C THR A 78 -25.23 -10.17 1.75
N ALA A 79 -24.98 -11.21 2.56
CA ALA A 79 -25.90 -11.69 3.62
C ALA A 79 -25.27 -11.58 5.02
N PHE A 80 -24.52 -10.51 5.28
CA PHE A 80 -23.91 -10.32 6.60
C PHE A 80 -24.95 -10.08 7.69
N GLU A 81 -24.94 -10.96 8.70
CA GLU A 81 -25.49 -10.63 10.01
C GLU A 81 -24.59 -9.62 10.73
N ALA A 82 -25.15 -8.80 11.60
CA ALA A 82 -24.42 -7.74 12.30
C ALA A 82 -23.15 -8.25 13.04
N GLY A 83 -23.22 -9.45 13.63
CA GLY A 83 -22.09 -10.08 14.31
C GLY A 83 -20.95 -10.45 13.34
N SER A 84 -21.27 -10.98 12.19
CA SER A 84 -20.29 -11.34 11.14
C SER A 84 -19.64 -10.10 10.55
N LEU A 85 -20.38 -8.99 10.38
CA LEU A 85 -19.85 -7.73 9.93
C LEU A 85 -18.84 -7.13 10.90
N LEU A 86 -19.12 -7.17 12.21
CA LEU A 86 -18.20 -6.70 13.23
C LEU A 86 -16.92 -7.54 13.27
N ALA A 87 -17.05 -8.87 13.20
CA ALA A 87 -15.90 -9.78 13.13
C ALA A 87 -15.05 -9.52 11.88
N PHE A 88 -15.70 -9.37 10.71
CA PHE A 88 -15.04 -9.02 9.45
C PHE A 88 -14.27 -7.69 9.58
N ALA A 89 -14.94 -6.63 10.04
CA ALA A 89 -14.32 -5.30 10.17
C ALA A 89 -13.12 -5.34 11.13
N THR A 90 -13.25 -6.03 12.27
CA THR A 90 -12.19 -6.15 13.26
C THR A 90 -10.97 -6.87 12.68
N LEU A 91 -11.17 -8.02 12.04
CA LEU A 91 -10.10 -8.80 11.45
C LEU A 91 -9.46 -8.06 10.27
N PHE A 92 -10.25 -7.42 9.42
CA PHE A 92 -9.78 -6.63 8.28
C PHE A 92 -8.92 -5.44 8.74
N ILE A 93 -9.36 -4.69 9.76
CA ILE A 93 -8.56 -3.60 10.35
C ILE A 93 -7.26 -4.16 10.95
N GLY A 94 -7.31 -5.33 11.60
CA GLY A 94 -6.13 -6.03 12.11
C GLY A 94 -5.12 -6.34 10.99
N VAL A 95 -5.58 -6.86 9.85
CA VAL A 95 -4.72 -7.12 8.67
C VAL A 95 -4.10 -5.82 8.14
N LYS A 96 -4.87 -4.73 8.07
CA LYS A 96 -4.35 -3.42 7.65
C LYS A 96 -3.37 -2.82 8.67
N ALA A 97 -3.56 -3.03 9.95
CA ALA A 97 -2.58 -2.64 10.98
C ALA A 97 -1.26 -3.42 10.83
N VAL A 98 -1.32 -4.71 10.48
CA VAL A 98 -0.12 -5.52 10.19
C VAL A 98 0.57 -5.04 8.91
N HIS A 99 -0.17 -4.60 7.89
CA HIS A 99 0.37 -3.94 6.71
C HIS A 99 1.21 -2.71 7.08
N GLU A 100 0.65 -1.79 7.87
CA GLU A 100 1.37 -0.59 8.33
C GLU A 100 2.60 -0.95 9.18
N LEU A 101 2.49 -1.98 10.02
CA LEU A 101 3.64 -2.50 10.77
C LEU A 101 4.77 -2.96 9.84
N GLY A 102 4.43 -3.54 8.69
CA GLY A 102 5.38 -3.91 7.64
C GLY A 102 6.21 -2.71 7.17
N HIS A 103 5.57 -1.58 6.86
CA HIS A 103 6.27 -0.34 6.49
C HIS A 103 7.16 0.20 7.61
N ILE A 104 6.67 0.21 8.86
CA ILE A 104 7.43 0.65 10.03
C ILE A 104 8.73 -0.17 10.18
N LEU A 105 8.60 -1.50 10.14
CA LEU A 105 9.73 -2.41 10.32
C LEU A 105 10.71 -2.38 9.13
N ALA A 106 10.18 -2.26 7.89
CA ALA A 106 11.00 -2.08 6.70
C ALA A 106 11.81 -0.79 6.79
N TYR A 107 11.15 0.33 7.07
CA TYR A 107 11.81 1.63 7.14
C TYR A 107 12.91 1.63 8.20
N ARG A 108 12.62 1.14 9.41
CA ARG A 108 13.65 1.04 10.45
C ARG A 108 14.80 0.13 10.04
N THR A 109 14.50 -1.08 9.55
CA THR A 109 15.53 -2.06 9.20
C THR A 109 16.43 -1.57 8.06
N MET A 110 15.83 -0.97 7.02
CA MET A 110 16.59 -0.48 5.87
C MET A 110 17.38 0.79 6.20
N SER A 111 16.85 1.68 7.04
CA SER A 111 17.61 2.84 7.55
C SER A 111 18.84 2.40 8.33
N LEU A 112 18.69 1.47 9.27
CA LEU A 112 19.83 0.97 10.05
C LEU A 112 20.88 0.25 9.19
N ARG A 113 20.47 -0.43 8.10
CA ARG A 113 21.41 -1.04 7.14
C ARG A 113 22.19 -0.01 6.31
N GLU A 114 21.71 1.24 6.24
CA GLU A 114 22.43 2.38 5.63
C GLU A 114 23.21 3.19 6.68
N GLY A 115 23.22 2.77 7.95
CA GLY A 115 23.83 3.54 9.03
C GLY A 115 23.06 4.81 9.41
N LEU A 116 21.79 4.92 9.03
CA LEU A 116 20.93 6.07 9.29
C LEU A 116 20.02 5.83 10.49
N ASP A 117 19.82 6.88 11.31
CA ASP A 117 18.72 6.89 12.28
C ASP A 117 17.40 7.19 11.53
N PRO A 118 16.38 6.31 11.61
CA PRO A 118 15.08 6.56 11.00
C PRO A 118 14.38 7.80 11.58
N GLY A 119 14.70 8.21 12.81
CA GLY A 119 14.01 9.29 13.50
C GLY A 119 12.57 8.96 13.88
N PRO A 120 11.68 9.98 14.02
CA PRO A 120 10.27 9.77 14.32
C PRO A 120 9.55 9.09 13.13
N ILE A 121 8.68 8.14 13.45
CA ILE A 121 7.82 7.45 12.46
C ILE A 121 6.38 7.77 12.82
N ARG A 122 5.75 8.65 12.05
CA ARG A 122 4.35 9.04 12.28
C ARG A 122 3.40 7.99 11.72
N VAL A 123 2.41 7.66 12.51
CA VAL A 123 1.30 6.78 12.11
C VAL A 123 -0.02 7.46 12.41
N GLY A 124 -1.02 7.19 11.61
CA GLY A 124 -2.31 7.84 11.77
C GLY A 124 -3.41 7.20 10.94
N ILE A 125 -4.49 7.94 10.79
CA ILE A 125 -5.61 7.58 9.93
C ILE A 125 -5.71 8.60 8.79
N MET A 126 -5.84 8.08 7.59
CA MET A 126 -6.15 8.86 6.40
C MET A 126 -7.58 8.49 5.96
N VAL A 127 -8.43 9.50 5.82
CA VAL A 127 -9.76 9.30 5.22
C VAL A 127 -9.63 9.57 3.73
N PHE A 128 -9.93 8.56 2.93
CA PHE A 128 -9.96 8.66 1.47
C PHE A 128 -11.32 8.19 0.96
N ALA A 129 -12.00 9.02 0.18
CA ALA A 129 -13.36 8.75 -0.31
C ALA A 129 -14.31 8.27 0.82
N ALA A 130 -14.33 8.99 1.95
CA ALA A 130 -15.08 8.69 3.17
C ALA A 130 -14.73 7.37 3.88
N THR A 131 -13.70 6.65 3.43
CA THR A 131 -13.24 5.41 4.07
C THR A 131 -11.97 5.69 4.89
N PRO A 132 -11.93 5.34 6.20
CA PRO A 132 -10.74 5.49 7.01
C PRO A 132 -9.73 4.37 6.72
N PHE A 133 -8.48 4.75 6.45
CA PHE A 133 -7.35 3.82 6.29
C PHE A 133 -6.23 4.20 7.26
N PRO A 134 -5.58 3.24 7.90
CA PRO A 134 -4.33 3.51 8.59
C PRO A 134 -3.26 3.94 7.59
N PHE A 135 -2.31 4.74 8.03
CA PHE A 135 -1.14 5.08 7.23
C PHE A 135 0.10 5.23 8.09
N THR A 136 1.25 5.00 7.47
CA THR A 136 2.57 5.22 8.05
C THR A 136 3.33 6.25 7.21
N ASP A 137 3.86 7.30 7.85
CA ASP A 137 4.74 8.25 7.18
C ASP A 137 6.18 7.74 7.16
N VAL A 138 6.58 7.24 6.01
CA VAL A 138 7.94 6.80 5.71
C VAL A 138 8.68 7.77 4.78
N THR A 139 8.27 9.03 4.73
CA THR A 139 8.88 10.05 3.87
C THR A 139 10.38 10.16 4.08
N GLY A 140 10.88 9.92 5.30
CA GLY A 140 12.31 9.87 5.58
C GLY A 140 13.10 8.80 4.79
N ALA A 141 12.43 7.87 4.10
CA ALA A 141 13.07 6.89 3.23
C ALA A 141 13.85 7.53 2.06
N TRP A 142 13.52 8.78 1.66
CA TRP A 142 14.28 9.50 0.64
C TRP A 142 15.75 9.74 0.99
N ARG A 143 16.12 9.68 2.28
CA ARG A 143 17.51 9.77 2.73
C ARG A 143 18.33 8.51 2.43
N ILE A 144 17.69 7.37 2.13
CA ILE A 144 18.33 6.10 1.84
C ILE A 144 18.82 6.12 0.38
N ALA A 145 20.11 5.96 0.16
CA ALA A 145 20.71 6.03 -1.17
C ALA A 145 20.30 4.85 -2.07
N SER A 146 20.18 3.65 -1.48
CA SER A 146 19.85 2.42 -2.22
C SER A 146 18.39 2.39 -2.66
N ARG A 147 18.16 2.42 -4.00
CA ARG A 147 16.82 2.25 -4.59
C ARG A 147 16.13 0.96 -4.18
N TRP A 148 16.89 -0.13 -4.04
CA TRP A 148 16.35 -1.43 -3.64
C TRP A 148 15.83 -1.41 -2.20
N ARG A 149 16.57 -0.75 -1.28
CA ARG A 149 16.12 -0.60 0.10
C ARG A 149 14.89 0.30 0.20
N ARG A 150 14.80 1.37 -0.59
CA ARG A 150 13.59 2.20 -0.65
C ARG A 150 12.39 1.41 -1.20
N ALA A 151 12.59 0.65 -2.30
CA ALA A 151 11.55 -0.22 -2.84
C ALA A 151 11.09 -1.28 -1.83
N MET A 152 11.99 -1.84 -1.01
CA MET A 152 11.62 -2.75 0.07
C MET A 152 10.82 -2.06 1.17
N ILE A 153 11.02 -0.77 1.44
CA ILE A 153 10.18 0.00 2.36
C ILE A 153 8.78 0.13 1.79
N GLY A 154 8.65 0.49 0.52
CA GLY A 154 7.37 0.52 -0.18
C GLY A 154 6.67 -0.86 -0.22
N ALA A 155 7.44 -1.93 -0.38
CA ALA A 155 6.90 -3.30 -0.38
C ALA A 155 6.59 -3.84 1.02
N GLY A 156 7.02 -3.15 2.09
CA GLY A 156 6.94 -3.65 3.47
C GLY A 156 5.52 -4.00 3.91
N GLY A 157 4.55 -3.15 3.60
CA GLY A 157 3.14 -3.39 3.90
C GLY A 157 2.60 -4.60 3.15
N VAL A 158 2.82 -4.66 1.85
CA VAL A 158 2.39 -5.78 0.99
C VAL A 158 3.01 -7.10 1.45
N TYR A 159 4.29 -7.10 1.82
CA TYR A 159 4.99 -8.27 2.33
C TYR A 159 4.34 -8.82 3.60
N PHE A 160 4.06 -7.98 4.59
CA PHE A 160 3.43 -8.40 5.84
C PHE A 160 1.95 -8.77 5.65
N GLU A 161 1.23 -8.05 4.80
CA GLU A 161 -0.17 -8.35 4.51
C GLU A 161 -0.31 -9.69 3.79
N THR A 162 0.48 -9.96 2.75
CA THR A 162 0.42 -11.24 2.02
C THR A 162 0.87 -12.42 2.89
N TYR A 163 1.81 -12.20 3.82
CA TYR A 163 2.16 -13.19 4.84
C TYR A 163 0.95 -13.53 5.72
N THR A 164 0.25 -12.50 6.21
CA THR A 164 -0.93 -12.65 7.06
C THR A 164 -2.08 -13.32 6.30
N VAL A 165 -2.34 -12.89 5.07
CA VAL A 165 -3.36 -13.51 4.19
C VAL A 165 -3.06 -14.99 3.96
N ALA A 166 -1.79 -15.34 3.70
CA ALA A 166 -1.40 -16.75 3.54
C ALA A 166 -1.65 -17.56 4.81
N LEU A 167 -1.32 -17.04 5.98
CA LEU A 167 -1.59 -17.72 7.26
C LEU A 167 -3.09 -17.86 7.52
N LEU A 168 -3.91 -16.83 7.26
CA LEU A 168 -5.37 -16.92 7.38
C LEU A 168 -5.96 -17.98 6.43
N THR A 169 -5.47 -18.04 5.19
CA THR A 169 -5.87 -19.06 4.21
C THR A 169 -5.55 -20.46 4.69
N LEU A 170 -4.36 -20.67 5.24
CA LEU A 170 -3.94 -21.95 5.76
C LEU A 170 -4.71 -22.34 7.02
N ALA A 171 -4.99 -21.37 7.90
CA ALA A 171 -5.82 -21.59 9.09
C ALA A 171 -7.23 -22.04 8.66
N TRP A 172 -7.84 -21.34 7.70
CA TRP A 172 -9.12 -21.71 7.13
C TRP A 172 -9.14 -23.12 6.52
N ALA A 173 -8.08 -23.51 5.82
CA ALA A 173 -8.04 -24.80 5.14
C ALA A 173 -7.74 -25.99 6.05
N ARG A 174 -7.19 -25.76 7.25
CA ARG A 174 -6.66 -26.81 8.14
C ARG A 174 -7.41 -26.99 9.44
N PHE A 175 -8.10 -25.94 9.90
CA PHE A 175 -8.79 -25.97 11.18
C PHE A 175 -10.29 -25.82 10.98
N ASP A 176 -11.07 -26.47 11.83
CA ASP A 176 -12.49 -26.19 11.97
C ASP A 176 -12.63 -24.89 12.77
N LEU A 177 -13.00 -23.82 12.08
CA LEU A 177 -13.12 -22.49 12.66
C LEU A 177 -14.58 -22.13 12.98
N GLY A 178 -15.49 -23.10 12.80
CA GLY A 178 -16.91 -22.94 13.12
C GLY A 178 -17.51 -21.71 12.44
N VAL A 179 -18.20 -20.89 13.20
CA VAL A 179 -18.90 -19.68 12.72
C VAL A 179 -17.97 -18.60 12.15
N PHE A 180 -16.66 -18.67 12.42
CA PHE A 180 -15.67 -17.71 11.91
C PHE A 180 -15.07 -18.12 10.57
N GLU A 181 -15.30 -19.35 10.11
CA GLU A 181 -14.73 -19.86 8.87
C GLU A 181 -15.03 -18.96 7.65
N PRO A 182 -16.28 -18.55 7.37
CA PRO A 182 -16.59 -17.67 6.26
C PRO A 182 -15.91 -16.30 6.39
N VAL A 183 -15.89 -15.73 7.59
CA VAL A 183 -15.31 -14.40 7.85
C VAL A 183 -13.81 -14.40 7.59
N ILE A 184 -13.09 -15.43 8.04
CA ILE A 184 -11.65 -15.54 7.84
C ILE A 184 -11.31 -15.67 6.37
N LEU A 185 -12.05 -16.50 5.62
CA LEU A 185 -11.86 -16.65 4.19
C LEU A 185 -12.17 -15.34 3.44
N GLN A 186 -13.27 -14.67 3.77
CA GLN A 186 -13.66 -13.41 3.16
C GLN A 186 -12.59 -12.32 3.38
N VAL A 187 -12.11 -12.17 4.61
CA VAL A 187 -11.03 -11.22 4.92
C VAL A 187 -9.76 -11.56 4.14
N ALA A 188 -9.36 -12.82 4.09
CA ALA A 188 -8.17 -13.25 3.37
C ALA A 188 -8.29 -12.94 1.86
N VAL A 189 -9.42 -13.27 1.24
CA VAL A 189 -9.65 -13.03 -0.20
C VAL A 189 -9.74 -11.53 -0.49
N ILE A 190 -10.52 -10.78 0.29
CA ILE A 190 -10.72 -9.34 0.06
C ILE A 190 -9.42 -8.57 0.30
N SER A 191 -8.70 -8.84 1.41
CA SER A 191 -7.41 -8.19 1.67
C SER A 191 -6.40 -8.49 0.57
N GLY A 192 -6.28 -9.77 0.17
CA GLY A 192 -5.40 -10.17 -0.92
C GLY A 192 -5.73 -9.48 -2.24
N ALA A 193 -7.02 -9.45 -2.62
CA ALA A 193 -7.48 -8.78 -3.83
C ALA A 193 -7.21 -7.27 -3.78
N LEU A 194 -7.53 -6.59 -2.68
CA LEU A 194 -7.28 -5.16 -2.53
C LEU A 194 -5.78 -4.83 -2.58
N THR A 195 -4.94 -5.67 -1.98
CA THR A 195 -3.49 -5.50 -2.04
C THR A 195 -2.96 -5.64 -3.46
N LEU A 196 -3.40 -6.64 -4.21
CA LEU A 196 -2.97 -6.84 -5.59
C LEU A 196 -3.51 -5.77 -6.54
N LEU A 197 -4.79 -5.42 -6.42
CA LEU A 197 -5.45 -4.49 -7.34
C LEU A 197 -5.11 -3.03 -7.05
N PHE A 198 -4.91 -2.66 -5.79
CA PHE A 198 -4.68 -1.27 -5.39
C PHE A 198 -3.27 -1.03 -4.88
N ASN A 199 -2.84 -1.73 -3.82
CA ASN A 199 -1.56 -1.41 -3.19
C ASN A 199 -0.36 -1.73 -4.09
N LEU A 200 -0.36 -2.85 -4.80
CA LEU A 200 0.70 -3.20 -5.77
C LEU A 200 0.54 -2.53 -7.13
N ASN A 201 -0.59 -1.89 -7.40
CA ASN A 201 -0.84 -1.27 -8.69
C ASN A 201 -0.06 0.04 -8.85
N PRO A 202 0.87 0.15 -9.80
CA PRO A 202 1.65 1.36 -10.00
C PRO A 202 0.85 2.52 -10.61
N ALA A 203 -0.35 2.27 -11.14
CA ALA A 203 -1.20 3.30 -11.74
C ALA A 203 -1.87 4.20 -10.68
N VAL A 204 -1.92 3.77 -9.41
CA VAL A 204 -2.42 4.52 -8.26
C VAL A 204 -1.25 4.91 -7.36
N LYS A 205 -1.28 6.12 -6.78
CA LYS A 205 -0.21 6.61 -5.90
C LYS A 205 -0.30 5.95 -4.52
N LEU A 206 -0.12 4.63 -4.50
CA LEU A 206 0.00 3.76 -3.33
C LEU A 206 1.36 3.05 -3.37
N ASP A 207 1.55 1.98 -2.62
CA ASP A 207 2.85 1.29 -2.47
C ASP A 207 3.50 0.90 -3.80
N GLY A 208 2.72 0.30 -4.71
CA GLY A 208 3.19 -0.11 -6.04
C GLY A 208 3.77 1.04 -6.87
N TYR A 209 3.19 2.24 -6.75
CA TYR A 209 3.74 3.43 -7.37
C TYR A 209 5.12 3.79 -6.81
N TYR A 210 5.27 3.79 -5.48
CA TYR A 210 6.55 4.11 -4.84
C TYR A 210 7.61 3.05 -5.13
N ILE A 211 7.23 1.76 -5.10
CA ILE A 211 8.11 0.66 -5.51
C ILE A 211 8.61 0.88 -6.94
N LEU A 212 7.69 1.14 -7.88
CA LEU A 212 8.03 1.40 -9.29
C LEU A 212 8.97 2.59 -9.43
N THR A 213 8.60 3.74 -8.85
CA THR A 213 9.37 4.99 -9.00
C THR A 213 10.76 4.90 -8.39
N ASP A 214 10.93 4.16 -7.30
CA ASP A 214 12.24 3.91 -6.69
C ASP A 214 13.11 2.97 -7.54
N LEU A 215 12.56 1.83 -7.97
CA LEU A 215 13.29 0.85 -8.78
C LEU A 215 13.79 1.45 -10.10
N PHE A 216 12.93 2.20 -10.78
CA PHE A 216 13.25 2.82 -12.07
C PHE A 216 13.87 4.22 -11.97
N ARG A 217 14.09 4.72 -10.76
CA ARG A 217 14.63 6.08 -10.51
C ARG A 217 13.81 7.18 -11.20
N GLN A 218 12.49 7.06 -11.13
CA GLN A 218 11.55 7.98 -11.78
C GLN A 218 10.77 8.81 -10.74
N PRO A 219 11.41 9.74 -10.02
CA PRO A 219 10.73 10.51 -8.99
C PRO A 219 9.59 11.34 -9.59
N ASN A 220 8.50 11.48 -8.83
CA ASN A 220 7.33 12.26 -9.20
C ASN A 220 6.76 11.94 -10.60
N LEU A 221 6.72 10.66 -10.96
CA LEU A 221 6.25 10.20 -12.28
C LEU A 221 4.83 10.67 -12.59
N VAL A 222 3.92 10.70 -11.60
CA VAL A 222 2.54 11.22 -11.74
C VAL A 222 2.55 12.69 -12.17
N GLY A 223 3.36 13.54 -11.51
CA GLY A 223 3.46 14.96 -11.84
C GLY A 223 4.00 15.20 -13.23
N ARG A 224 5.08 14.50 -13.60
CA ARG A 224 5.68 14.58 -14.94
C ARG A 224 4.72 14.07 -16.03
N ALA A 225 4.00 12.99 -15.76
CA ALA A 225 3.01 12.42 -16.67
C ALA A 225 1.86 13.41 -16.94
N SER A 226 1.36 14.08 -15.89
CA SER A 226 0.33 15.12 -16.05
C SER A 226 0.83 16.32 -16.84
N GLN A 227 2.08 16.76 -16.62
CA GLN A 227 2.71 17.82 -17.42
C GLN A 227 2.87 17.39 -18.89
N ALA A 228 3.31 16.17 -19.16
CA ALA A 228 3.45 15.63 -20.49
C ALA A 228 2.11 15.59 -21.25
N ALA A 229 1.04 15.20 -20.58
CA ALA A 229 -0.30 15.22 -21.16
C ALA A 229 -0.78 16.63 -21.51
N ARG A 230 -0.58 17.60 -20.59
CA ARG A 230 -0.89 19.02 -20.84
C ARG A 230 -0.08 19.59 -22.00
N ALA A 231 1.23 19.30 -22.07
CA ALA A 231 2.08 19.71 -23.17
C ALA A 231 1.63 19.12 -24.51
N THR A 232 1.20 17.86 -24.52
CA THR A 232 0.65 17.21 -25.73
C THR A 232 -0.62 17.92 -26.19
N ALA A 233 -1.55 18.20 -25.28
CA ALA A 233 -2.78 18.91 -25.60
C ALA A 233 -2.50 20.35 -26.10
N ALA A 234 -1.60 21.08 -25.46
CA ALA A 234 -1.21 22.44 -25.87
C ALA A 234 -0.62 22.44 -27.28
N ARG A 235 0.26 21.49 -27.61
CA ARG A 235 0.81 21.34 -29.00
C ARG A 235 -0.27 21.02 -30.02
N ALA A 236 -1.24 20.18 -29.68
CA ALA A 236 -2.37 19.87 -30.56
C ALA A 236 -3.24 21.10 -30.87
N LEU A 237 -3.24 22.09 -29.95
CA LEU A 237 -3.92 23.39 -30.11
C LEU A 237 -3.01 24.47 -30.72
N GLY A 238 -1.83 24.12 -31.22
CA GLY A 238 -0.91 25.03 -31.89
C GLY A 238 0.00 25.85 -30.95
N ALA A 239 0.02 25.55 -29.65
CA ALA A 239 0.92 26.21 -28.71
C ALA A 239 2.35 25.66 -28.81
N ASP A 240 3.33 26.55 -28.62
CA ASP A 240 4.73 26.12 -28.50
C ASP A 240 4.98 25.54 -27.10
N ALA A 241 4.94 24.21 -27.01
CA ALA A 241 5.17 23.47 -25.77
C ALA A 241 6.27 22.43 -25.96
N SER A 242 6.98 22.10 -24.89
CA SER A 242 8.05 21.10 -24.90
C SER A 242 7.56 19.74 -25.42
N LYS A 243 8.43 18.99 -26.12
CA LYS A 243 8.11 17.63 -26.56
C LYS A 243 7.97 16.72 -25.35
N PRO A 244 6.81 16.07 -25.15
CA PRO A 244 6.59 15.21 -24.01
C PRO A 244 7.40 13.92 -24.10
N GLY A 245 7.82 13.38 -22.95
CA GLY A 245 8.47 12.07 -22.88
C GLY A 245 7.49 10.95 -23.16
N ARG A 246 7.95 9.90 -23.86
CA ARG A 246 7.11 8.73 -24.18
C ARG A 246 6.71 7.93 -22.93
N LEU A 247 7.62 7.81 -21.97
CA LEU A 247 7.37 7.11 -20.73
C LEU A 247 6.27 7.81 -19.90
N GLU A 248 6.37 9.13 -19.79
CA GLU A 248 5.41 9.95 -19.07
C GLU A 248 4.01 9.86 -19.68
N LEU A 249 3.91 9.90 -21.01
CA LEU A 249 2.64 9.75 -21.72
C LEU A 249 2.05 8.33 -21.55
N ALA A 250 2.88 7.29 -21.71
CA ALA A 250 2.44 5.92 -21.52
C ALA A 250 1.92 5.70 -20.08
N TYR A 251 2.65 6.22 -19.09
CA TYR A 251 2.21 6.15 -17.70
C TYR A 251 0.92 6.96 -17.46
N TRP A 252 0.77 8.13 -18.08
CA TRP A 252 -0.46 8.92 -17.97
C TRP A 252 -1.66 8.15 -18.51
N VAL A 253 -1.54 7.57 -19.71
CA VAL A 253 -2.60 6.76 -20.33
C VAL A 253 -2.95 5.59 -19.42
N LEU A 254 -1.95 4.82 -18.96
CA LEU A 254 -2.17 3.67 -18.07
C LEU A 254 -2.91 4.07 -16.80
N SER A 255 -2.43 5.10 -16.09
CA SER A 255 -2.99 5.53 -14.81
C SER A 255 -4.39 6.13 -14.98
N TYR A 256 -4.63 6.86 -16.05
CA TYR A 256 -5.93 7.46 -16.34
C TYR A 256 -6.96 6.39 -16.73
N THR A 257 -6.60 5.49 -17.62
CA THR A 257 -7.45 4.35 -18.00
C THR A 257 -7.82 3.51 -16.79
N TYR A 258 -6.84 3.15 -15.96
CA TYR A 258 -7.11 2.36 -14.76
C TYR A 258 -8.07 3.07 -13.81
N ARG A 259 -7.90 4.37 -13.55
CA ARG A 259 -8.81 5.13 -12.69
C ARG A 259 -10.23 5.14 -13.24
N TRP A 260 -10.40 5.42 -14.53
CA TRP A 260 -11.73 5.44 -15.16
C TRP A 260 -12.40 4.08 -15.17
N THR A 261 -11.67 3.01 -15.49
CA THR A 261 -12.22 1.65 -15.46
C THR A 261 -12.59 1.22 -14.04
N SER A 262 -11.80 1.59 -13.03
CA SER A 262 -12.11 1.32 -11.62
C SER A 262 -13.35 2.10 -11.17
N PHE A 263 -13.47 3.39 -11.52
CA PHE A 263 -14.67 4.18 -11.22
C PHE A 263 -15.92 3.61 -11.92
N ALA A 264 -15.80 3.27 -13.20
CA ALA A 264 -16.91 2.68 -13.97
C ALA A 264 -17.34 1.32 -13.38
N GLY A 265 -16.38 0.50 -12.96
CA GLY A 265 -16.65 -0.78 -12.30
C GLY A 265 -17.38 -0.64 -10.97
N VAL A 266 -16.96 0.30 -10.13
CA VAL A 266 -17.65 0.60 -8.85
C VAL A 266 -19.08 1.12 -9.13
N PHE A 267 -19.25 2.02 -10.10
CA PHE A 267 -20.55 2.58 -10.45
C PHE A 267 -21.50 1.55 -11.08
N TRP A 268 -20.97 0.55 -11.77
CA TRP A 268 -21.76 -0.53 -12.36
C TRP A 268 -22.22 -1.57 -11.33
N LEU A 269 -21.44 -1.72 -10.22
CA LEU A 269 -21.75 -2.66 -9.14
C LEU A 269 -22.64 -2.06 -8.03
N ALA A 270 -22.79 -0.72 -7.99
CA ALA A 270 -23.66 0.01 -7.06
C ALA A 270 -25.08 0.16 -7.59
#